data_1114d780aa1e4b191dab73166fd588c3
#
_entry.id   1114d780aa1e4b191dab73166fd588c3
#
_cell.length_a   1.000
_cell.length_b   1.000
_cell.length_c   1.000
_cell.angle_alpha   90.00
_cell.angle_beta   90.00
_cell.angle_gamma   90.00
#
_symmetry.space_group_name_H-M   'P 1'
#
loop_
_entity.id
_entity.type
_entity.pdbx_description
1 polymer ?
#
loop_
_entity_poly.entity_id
_entity_poly.type
_entity_poly.pdbx_seq_one_letter_code
_entity_poly.pdbx_strand_id
1 'polypeptide(L)' 'MPDGNMLREIVTMQMPFGKYKGTVLKSLPVSYLEWFARKGFPKNKLGNLLQCLLEIKMNGLEDLLHQIEKLR' A
#
# COMPACT_ATOMS: atom_id res chain seq x y z
N MET A 1 11.79 -8.22 1.44
CA MET A 1 10.82 -8.61 0.43
C MET A 1 9.45 -8.81 1.05
N PRO A 2 8.40 -8.22 0.47
CA PRO A 2 7.07 -8.41 1.03
C PRO A 2 6.62 -9.87 0.87
N ASP A 3 5.93 -10.37 1.88
CA ASP A 3 5.37 -11.72 1.80
C ASP A 3 3.95 -11.67 1.24
N GLY A 4 3.37 -12.85 1.00
CA GLY A 4 2.04 -12.95 0.41
C GLY A 4 0.94 -12.32 1.27
N ASN A 5 1.12 -12.31 2.60
CA ASN A 5 0.14 -11.70 3.50
C ASN A 5 0.15 -10.17 3.35
N MET A 6 1.33 -9.57 3.23
CA MET A 6 1.44 -8.13 3.03
C MET A 6 0.77 -7.71 1.73
N LEU A 7 1.02 -8.44 0.65
CA LEU A 7 0.42 -8.13 -0.65
C LEU A 7 -1.09 -8.26 -0.60
N ARG A 8 -1.59 -9.29 0.07
CA ARG A 8 -3.04 -9.49 0.21
C ARG A 8 -3.67 -8.35 1.00
N GLU A 9 -3.02 -7.89 2.06
CA GLU A 9 -3.53 -6.78 2.85
C GLU A 9 -3.54 -5.48 2.07
N ILE A 10 -2.55 -5.26 1.21
CA ILE A 10 -2.51 -4.05 0.37
C ILE A 10 -3.73 -3.98 -0.56
N VAL A 11 -4.21 -5.13 -1.05
CA VAL A 11 -5.35 -5.14 -1.96
C VAL A 11 -6.71 -5.25 -1.25
N THR A 12 -6.72 -5.46 0.07
CA THR A 12 -7.97 -5.63 0.82
C THR A 12 -8.18 -4.59 1.91
N MET A 13 -7.12 -4.13 2.55
CA MET A 13 -7.22 -3.22 3.69
C MET A 13 -7.55 -1.80 3.23
N GLN A 14 -8.42 -1.14 3.99
CA GLN A 14 -8.77 0.25 3.75
C GLN A 14 -7.93 1.16 4.63
N MET A 15 -7.63 2.36 4.12
CA MET A 15 -6.91 3.35 4.89
C MET A 15 -7.75 3.74 6.11
N PRO A 16 -7.20 3.63 7.34
CA PRO A 16 -8.00 3.82 8.55
C PRO A 16 -8.17 5.27 8.98
N PHE A 17 -7.46 6.21 8.37
CA PHE A 17 -7.54 7.61 8.79
C PHE A 17 -7.13 8.55 7.67
N GLY A 18 -7.32 9.83 7.89
CA GLY A 18 -6.82 10.89 7.03
C GLY A 18 -7.65 11.13 5.79
N LYS A 19 -7.05 11.82 4.83
CA LYS A 19 -7.71 12.27 3.60
C LYS A 19 -8.30 11.11 2.81
N TYR A 20 -7.66 9.95 2.85
CA TYR A 20 -8.06 8.79 2.04
C TYR A 20 -8.69 7.69 2.89
N LYS A 21 -9.23 8.04 4.05
CA LYS A 21 -9.91 7.07 4.90
C LYS A 21 -10.97 6.30 4.10
N GLY A 22 -10.95 4.98 4.20
CA GLY A 22 -11.90 4.12 3.50
C GLY A 22 -11.45 3.68 2.12
N THR A 23 -10.37 4.27 1.58
CA THR A 23 -9.81 3.87 0.29
C THR A 23 -8.93 2.64 0.48
N VAL A 24 -9.11 1.63 -0.37
CA VAL A 24 -8.24 0.45 -0.32
C VAL A 24 -6.80 0.89 -0.59
N LEU A 25 -5.86 0.33 0.16
CA LEU A 25 -4.47 0.79 0.12
C LEU A 25 -3.90 0.82 -1.29
N LYS A 26 -4.16 -0.21 -2.10
CA LYS A 26 -3.62 -0.29 -3.47
C LYS A 26 -4.02 0.90 -4.34
N SER A 27 -5.12 1.57 -4.01
CA SER A 27 -5.63 2.69 -4.79
C SER A 27 -5.11 4.05 -4.32
N LEU A 28 -4.27 4.08 -3.30
CA LEU A 28 -3.70 5.33 -2.83
C LEU A 28 -2.74 5.90 -3.86
N PRO A 29 -2.80 7.21 -4.13
CA PRO A 29 -1.90 7.82 -5.11
C PRO A 29 -0.45 7.85 -4.61
N VAL A 30 0.49 7.78 -5.55
CA VAL A 30 1.91 7.82 -5.23
C VAL A 30 2.27 9.08 -4.46
N SER A 31 1.69 10.22 -4.83
CA SER A 31 1.99 11.49 -4.15
C SER A 31 1.68 11.43 -2.65
N TYR A 32 0.60 10.74 -2.29
CA TYR A 32 0.24 10.58 -0.88
C TYR A 32 1.26 9.70 -0.15
N LEU A 33 1.67 8.62 -0.81
CA LEU A 33 2.69 7.72 -0.24
C LEU A 33 4.03 8.42 -0.11
N GLU A 34 4.40 9.24 -1.09
CA GLU A 34 5.64 10.02 -1.03
C GLU A 34 5.60 11.05 0.10
N TRP A 35 4.42 11.59 0.40
CA TRP A 35 4.26 12.48 1.54
C TRP A 35 4.66 11.77 2.84
N PHE A 36 4.19 10.52 3.01
CA PHE A 36 4.60 9.72 4.18
C PHE A 36 6.09 9.46 4.18
N ALA A 37 6.68 9.23 3.01
CA ALA A 37 8.13 8.99 2.93
C ALA A 37 8.91 10.20 3.43
N ARG A 38 8.42 11.42 3.17
CA ARG A 38 9.07 12.64 3.65
C ARG A 38 8.81 12.90 5.14
N LYS A 39 7.60 12.62 5.60
CA LYS A 39 7.21 12.87 7.00
C LYS A 39 7.54 11.73 7.93
N GLY A 40 7.74 10.56 7.40
CA GLY A 40 7.95 9.34 8.18
C GLY A 40 6.71 8.46 8.17
N PHE A 41 6.88 7.20 7.78
CA PHE A 41 5.78 6.24 7.82
C PHE A 41 5.42 5.91 9.26
N PRO A 42 4.14 5.60 9.55
CA PRO A 42 3.77 5.09 10.87
C PRO A 42 4.64 3.89 11.24
N LYS A 43 5.00 3.79 12.50
CA LYS A 43 5.89 2.71 12.97
C LYS A 43 5.06 1.54 13.45
N ASN A 44 4.28 0.98 12.54
CA ASN A 44 3.41 -0.16 12.81
C ASN A 44 3.19 -0.90 11.51
N LYS A 45 2.29 -1.89 11.53
CA LYS A 45 1.99 -2.70 10.35
C LYS A 45 1.51 -1.86 9.18
N LEU A 46 0.67 -0.86 9.43
CA LEU A 46 0.18 0.02 8.37
C LEU A 46 1.34 0.73 7.67
N GLY A 47 2.30 1.24 8.44
CA GLY A 47 3.47 1.89 7.86
C GLY A 47 4.27 0.97 6.96
N ASN A 48 4.44 -0.28 7.38
CA ASN A 48 5.13 -1.28 6.58
C ASN A 48 4.39 -1.54 5.26
N LEU A 49 3.06 -1.61 5.32
CA LEU A 49 2.25 -1.82 4.12
C LEU A 49 2.34 -0.63 3.16
N LEU A 50 2.29 0.59 3.70
CA LEU A 50 2.38 1.80 2.88
C LEU A 50 3.76 1.90 2.21
N GLN A 51 4.81 1.57 2.94
CA GLN A 51 6.16 1.60 2.39
C GLN A 51 6.32 0.55 1.28
N CYS A 52 5.80 -0.64 1.50
CA CYS A 52 5.82 -1.70 0.50
C CYS A 52 5.04 -1.27 -0.75
N LEU A 53 3.87 -0.68 -0.57
CA LEU A 53 3.05 -0.20 -1.67
C LEU A 53 3.78 0.85 -2.50
N LEU A 54 4.46 1.78 -1.84
CA LEU A 54 5.23 2.81 -2.55
C LEU A 54 6.30 2.17 -3.42
N GLU A 55 7.04 1.20 -2.88
CA GLU A 55 8.06 0.49 -3.65
C GLU A 55 7.47 -0.21 -4.87
N ILE A 56 6.31 -0.86 -4.70
CA ILE A 56 5.64 -1.55 -5.80
C ILE A 56 5.28 -0.56 -6.90
N LYS A 57 4.69 0.57 -6.53
CA LYS A 57 4.27 1.58 -7.51
C LYS A 57 5.47 2.23 -8.22
N MET A 58 6.54 2.50 -7.49
CA MET A 58 7.72 3.14 -8.05
C MET A 58 8.49 2.21 -8.99
N ASN A 59 8.37 0.91 -8.81
CA ASN A 59 9.05 -0.06 -9.65
C ASN A 59 8.17 -0.61 -10.78
N GLY A 60 6.96 -0.06 -10.95
CA GLY A 60 6.07 -0.50 -12.01
C GLY A 60 5.51 -1.89 -11.82
N LEU A 61 5.40 -2.35 -10.59
CA LEU A 61 4.97 -3.72 -10.29
C LEU A 61 3.48 -3.80 -9.90
N GLU A 62 2.68 -2.83 -10.30
CA GLU A 62 1.27 -2.79 -9.91
C GLU A 62 0.47 -3.97 -10.46
N ASP A 63 0.90 -4.57 -11.56
CA ASP A 63 0.25 -5.77 -12.08
C ASP A 63 0.27 -6.91 -11.07
N LEU A 64 1.29 -6.96 -10.22
CA LEU A 64 1.38 -7.95 -9.16
C LEU A 64 0.17 -7.84 -8.23
N LEU A 65 -0.24 -6.62 -7.93
CA LEU A 65 -1.40 -6.38 -7.05
C LEU A 65 -2.69 -6.85 -7.71
N HIS A 66 -2.83 -6.65 -9.02
CA HIS A 66 -4.00 -7.12 -9.75
C HIS A 66 -4.06 -8.65 -9.73
N GLN A 67 -2.94 -9.32 -9.88
CA GLN A 67 -2.89 -10.78 -9.84
C GLN A 67 -3.28 -11.31 -8.48
N ILE A 68 -2.78 -10.68 -7.40
CA ILE A 68 -3.12 -11.07 -6.03
C ILE A 68 -4.62 -10.89 -5.79
N GLU A 69 -5.17 -9.79 -6.29
CA GLU A 69 -6.59 -9.49 -6.13
C GLU A 69 -7.46 -10.54 -6.81
N LYS A 70 -7.04 -11.03 -7.97
CA LYS A 70 -7.78 -12.06 -8.70
C LYS A 70 -7.77 -13.42 -8.00
N LEU A 71 -6.79 -13.67 -7.17
CA LEU A 71 -6.67 -14.94 -6.44
C LEU A 71 -7.53 -15.01 -5.19
N ARG A 72 -8.22 -13.95 -4.85
CA ARG A 72 -9.07 -13.90 -3.67
C ARG A 72 -10.34 -14.69 -3.85
#